data_65227af3845b17c71bd0a311503460e7
#
_entry.id   65227af3845b17c71bd0a311503460e7
#
_cell.length_a   1.000
_cell.length_b   1.000
_cell.length_c   1.000
_cell.angle_alpha   90.00
_cell.angle_beta   90.00
_cell.angle_gamma   90.00
#
_symmetry.space_group_name_H-M   'P 1'
#
loop_
_entity.id
_entity.type
_entity.pdbx_description
1 polymer ?
#
loop_
_entity_poly.entity_id
_entity_poly.type
_entity_poly.pdbx_seq_one_letter_code
_entity_poly.pdbx_strand_id
1 'polypeptide(L)'
;MTKIITSPSFITQLREQIEYPNAGVFSKVLLKDNACQYTLFCLAANTDISEHTSIRNATINVIEGRGLLTLSGEDIVLENGIFVFMPANAPHALKAEENLTFLLTLSEKVTDKN
;
A
#
# COMPACT_ATOMS: atom_id res chain seq x y z
N MET A 1 0.69 21.45 -3.90
CA MET A 1 1.30 20.97 -5.13
C MET A 1 2.59 20.21 -4.84
N THR A 2 2.74 19.08 -5.48
CA THR A 2 3.92 18.26 -5.27
C THR A 2 5.12 18.84 -6.01
N LYS A 3 6.23 18.89 -5.30
CA LYS A 3 7.48 19.30 -5.89
C LYS A 3 8.41 18.10 -5.94
N ILE A 4 8.93 17.80 -7.12
CA ILE A 4 9.81 16.65 -7.32
C ILE A 4 11.21 17.16 -7.60
N ILE A 5 12.15 16.67 -6.81
CA ILE A 5 13.58 16.93 -6.99
C ILE A 5 14.10 15.73 -7.75
N THR A 6 14.55 15.96 -8.97
CA THR A 6 14.72 14.85 -9.90
C THR A 6 15.99 14.07 -9.75
N SER A 7 17.12 14.52 -9.63
CA SER A 7 18.31 13.69 -9.74
C SER A 7 19.27 13.97 -8.60
N PRO A 8 19.50 12.95 -7.79
CA PRO A 8 18.91 11.62 -7.69
C PRO A 8 17.72 11.55 -6.74
N SER A 9 17.33 12.66 -6.12
CA SER A 9 16.31 12.71 -5.08
C SER A 9 15.03 13.39 -5.55
N PHE A 10 13.92 13.08 -4.88
CA PHE A 10 12.69 13.83 -5.07
C PHE A 10 11.94 13.93 -3.75
N ILE A 11 11.04 14.90 -3.68
CA ILE A 11 10.19 15.12 -2.52
C ILE A 11 8.75 15.23 -3.01
N THR A 12 7.83 14.61 -2.26
CA THR A 12 6.41 14.77 -2.52
C THR A 12 5.65 14.77 -1.21
N GLN A 13 4.56 15.52 -1.17
CA GLN A 13 3.61 15.46 -0.06
C GLN A 13 2.59 14.39 -0.39
N LEU A 14 2.55 13.30 0.38
CA LEU A 14 1.69 12.16 0.06
C LEU A 14 0.22 12.55 -0.01
N ARG A 15 -0.24 13.42 0.90
CA ARG A 15 -1.65 13.81 0.90
C ARG A 15 -2.06 14.56 -0.36
N GLU A 16 -1.13 15.23 -1.00
CA GLU A 16 -1.39 15.92 -2.26
C GLU A 16 -1.51 14.97 -3.44
N GLN A 17 -1.06 13.72 -3.26
CA GLN A 17 -1.15 12.70 -4.29
C GLN A 17 -2.44 11.89 -4.20
N ILE A 18 -3.24 12.09 -3.15
CA ILE A 18 -4.45 11.32 -2.94
C ILE A 18 -5.51 11.72 -3.96
N GLU A 19 -6.11 10.71 -4.58
CA GLU A 19 -7.15 10.92 -5.57
C GLU A 19 -8.08 9.70 -5.51
N TYR A 20 -9.34 9.93 -5.13
CA TYR A 20 -10.28 8.82 -4.99
C TYR A 20 -11.14 8.69 -6.24
N PRO A 21 -11.23 7.48 -6.81
CA PRO A 21 -12.19 7.22 -7.88
C PRO A 21 -13.60 7.13 -7.32
N ASN A 22 -14.60 7.16 -8.19
CA ASN A 22 -15.98 6.96 -7.75
C ASN A 22 -16.20 5.56 -7.20
N ALA A 23 -15.48 4.58 -7.73
CA ALA A 23 -15.51 3.20 -7.27
C ALA A 23 -14.17 2.56 -7.63
N GLY A 24 -13.75 1.57 -6.83
CA GLY A 24 -12.55 0.82 -7.13
C GLY A 24 -11.28 1.50 -6.64
N VAL A 25 -10.19 1.26 -7.35
CA VAL A 25 -8.84 1.61 -6.89
C VAL A 25 -8.18 2.55 -7.88
N PHE A 26 -7.61 3.62 -7.35
CA PHE A 26 -6.63 4.43 -8.07
C PHE A 26 -5.27 4.20 -7.41
N SER A 27 -4.25 3.92 -8.19
CA SER A 27 -2.91 3.74 -7.66
C SER A 27 -1.89 4.53 -8.45
N LYS A 28 -0.84 4.96 -7.77
CA LYS A 28 0.23 5.74 -8.38
C LYS A 28 1.56 5.22 -7.87
N VAL A 29 2.40 4.75 -8.79
CA VAL A 29 3.77 4.35 -8.44
C VAL A 29 4.58 5.61 -8.22
N LEU A 30 5.13 5.76 -7.02
CA LEU A 30 5.95 6.92 -6.67
C LEU A 30 7.40 6.69 -7.02
N LEU A 31 7.89 5.48 -6.80
CA LEU A 31 9.28 5.13 -7.03
C LEU A 31 9.37 3.64 -7.26
N LYS A 32 10.21 3.25 -8.21
CA LYS A 32 10.46 1.84 -8.49
C LYS A 32 11.92 1.67 -8.90
N ASP A 33 12.58 0.72 -8.26
CA ASP A 33 13.91 0.31 -8.66
C ASP A 33 13.99 -1.21 -8.62
N ASN A 34 15.21 -1.78 -8.73
CA ASN A 34 15.38 -3.23 -8.78
C ASN A 34 15.01 -3.91 -7.47
N ALA A 35 15.05 -3.20 -6.36
CA ALA A 35 14.85 -3.78 -5.04
C ALA A 35 13.48 -3.47 -4.46
N CYS A 36 12.92 -2.29 -4.74
CA CYS A 36 11.70 -1.81 -4.08
C CYS A 36 10.76 -1.12 -5.06
N GLN A 37 9.47 -1.16 -4.71
CA GLN A 37 8.47 -0.38 -5.41
C GLN A 37 7.56 0.26 -4.36
N TYR A 38 7.33 1.55 -4.49
CA TYR A 38 6.50 2.34 -3.57
C TYR A 38 5.29 2.84 -4.34
N THR A 39 4.10 2.40 -3.93
CA THR A 39 2.87 2.74 -4.63
C THR A 39 1.85 3.31 -3.65
N LEU A 40 1.28 4.44 -3.98
CA LEU A 40 0.18 5.00 -3.21
C LEU A 40 -1.12 4.42 -3.74
N PHE A 41 -1.91 3.81 -2.85
CA PHE A 41 -3.21 3.23 -3.18
C PHE A 41 -4.31 4.09 -2.58
N CYS A 42 -5.30 4.43 -3.40
CA CYS A 42 -6.47 5.17 -2.97
C CYS A 42 -7.69 4.34 -3.33
N LEU A 43 -8.38 3.82 -2.33
CA LEU A 43 -9.55 2.96 -2.52
C LEU A 43 -10.81 3.72 -2.19
N ALA A 44 -11.76 3.72 -3.11
CA ALA A 44 -13.10 4.26 -2.82
C ALA A 44 -13.76 3.39 -1.74
N ALA A 45 -14.62 4.01 -0.94
CA ALA A 45 -15.39 3.29 0.08
C ALA A 45 -16.09 2.09 -0.55
N ASN A 46 -16.14 0.98 0.19
CA ASN A 46 -16.78 -0.28 -0.20
C ASN A 46 -16.05 -1.05 -1.30
N THR A 47 -14.80 -0.70 -1.59
CA THR A 47 -13.98 -1.46 -2.52
C THR A 47 -13.42 -2.70 -1.82
N ASP A 48 -13.53 -3.85 -2.48
CA ASP A 48 -12.97 -5.11 -2.01
C ASP A 48 -11.81 -5.52 -2.90
N ILE A 49 -10.72 -5.96 -2.28
CA ILE A 49 -9.61 -6.59 -2.98
C ILE A 49 -9.57 -8.03 -2.51
N SER A 50 -9.78 -8.97 -3.45
CA SER A 50 -9.84 -10.40 -3.14
C SER A 50 -8.53 -10.92 -2.58
N GLU A 51 -8.61 -12.03 -1.85
CA GLU A 51 -7.42 -12.65 -1.29
C GLU A 51 -6.43 -13.03 -2.38
N HIS A 52 -5.18 -12.69 -2.16
CA HIS A 52 -4.09 -12.98 -3.08
C HIS A 52 -2.78 -13.03 -2.31
N THR A 53 -1.71 -13.42 -2.99
CA THR A 53 -0.37 -13.48 -2.41
C THR A 53 0.59 -12.70 -3.30
N SER A 54 1.75 -12.36 -2.73
CA SER A 54 2.84 -11.75 -3.47
C SER A 54 4.11 -12.51 -3.19
N ILE A 55 4.98 -12.62 -4.18
CA ILE A 55 6.29 -13.25 -3.98
C ILE A 55 7.28 -12.31 -3.28
N ARG A 56 6.90 -11.06 -3.09
CA ARG A 56 7.71 -10.06 -2.41
C ARG A 56 7.18 -9.80 -1.01
N ASN A 57 8.05 -9.31 -0.14
CA ASN A 57 7.61 -8.72 1.12
C ASN A 57 6.86 -7.43 0.82
N ALA A 58 5.87 -7.13 1.64
CA ALA A 58 5.08 -5.92 1.47
C ALA A 58 4.84 -5.24 2.81
N THR A 59 4.79 -3.91 2.79
CA THR A 59 4.33 -3.15 3.95
C THR A 59 3.19 -2.26 3.53
N ILE A 60 2.24 -2.08 4.45
CA ILE A 60 1.16 -1.11 4.31
C ILE A 60 1.35 -0.06 5.38
N ASN A 61 1.33 1.21 4.97
CA ASN A 61 1.37 2.34 5.88
C ASN A 61 0.14 3.19 5.58
N VAL A 62 -0.82 3.20 6.51
CA VAL A 62 -2.10 3.86 6.29
C VAL A 62 -1.96 5.35 6.48
N ILE A 63 -2.40 6.12 5.48
CA ILE A 63 -2.32 7.58 5.47
C ILE A 63 -3.63 8.21 5.94
N GLU A 64 -4.76 7.68 5.49
CA GLU A 64 -6.07 8.15 5.93
C GLU A 64 -7.15 7.13 5.61
N GLY A 65 -8.28 7.25 6.27
CA GLY A 65 -9.45 6.42 6.03
C GLY A 65 -9.54 5.23 6.96
N ARG A 66 -10.37 4.27 6.58
CA ARG A 66 -10.62 3.09 7.40
C ARG A 66 -10.94 1.89 6.53
N GLY A 67 -10.36 0.76 6.90
CA GLY A 67 -10.62 -0.50 6.22
C GLY A 67 -10.30 -1.70 7.07
N LEU A 68 -10.43 -2.87 6.46
CA LEU A 68 -10.14 -4.14 7.11
C LEU A 68 -9.18 -4.92 6.22
N LEU A 69 -8.08 -5.35 6.80
CA LEU A 69 -7.12 -6.24 6.15
C LEU A 69 -7.24 -7.61 6.79
N THR A 70 -7.48 -8.63 5.96
CA THR A 70 -7.43 -10.02 6.44
C THR A 70 -6.09 -10.58 6.01
N LEU A 71 -5.22 -10.82 6.97
CA LEU A 71 -3.84 -11.28 6.73
C LEU A 71 -3.64 -12.63 7.38
N SER A 72 -3.36 -13.64 6.55
CA SER A 72 -3.18 -15.01 7.01
C SER A 72 -4.31 -15.47 7.95
N GLY A 73 -5.54 -15.10 7.59
CA GLY A 73 -6.74 -15.47 8.34
C GLY A 73 -7.09 -14.57 9.51
N GLU A 74 -6.28 -13.55 9.80
CA GLU A 74 -6.55 -12.63 10.91
C GLU A 74 -6.99 -11.27 10.39
N ASP A 75 -8.01 -10.71 11.03
CA ASP A 75 -8.53 -9.40 10.64
C ASP A 75 -7.81 -8.28 11.39
N ILE A 76 -7.35 -7.30 10.63
CA ILE A 76 -6.62 -6.14 11.16
C ILE A 76 -7.36 -4.90 10.71
N VAL A 77 -7.73 -4.03 11.65
CA VAL A 77 -8.35 -2.75 11.34
C VAL A 77 -7.26 -1.80 10.82
N LEU A 78 -7.49 -1.26 9.63
CA LEU A 78 -6.62 -0.26 9.05
C LEU A 78 -7.19 1.12 9.32
N GLU A 79 -6.40 1.96 9.97
CA GLU A 79 -6.77 3.35 10.21
C GLU A 79 -5.49 4.17 10.22
N ASN A 80 -5.65 5.48 10.23
CA ASN A 80 -4.52 6.41 10.09
C ASN A 80 -3.38 6.04 11.05
N GLY A 81 -2.19 5.88 10.48
CA GLY A 81 -0.99 5.60 11.24
C GLY A 81 -0.65 4.12 11.41
N ILE A 82 -1.55 3.22 11.04
CA ILE A 82 -1.27 1.77 11.14
C ILE A 82 -0.22 1.38 10.12
N PHE A 83 0.74 0.59 10.57
CA PHE A 83 1.78 0.00 9.74
C PHE A 83 1.69 -1.52 9.84
N VAL A 84 1.66 -2.20 8.69
CA VAL A 84 1.58 -3.67 8.65
C VAL A 84 2.71 -4.20 7.77
N PHE A 85 3.41 -5.23 8.27
CA PHE A 85 4.35 -5.98 7.46
C PHE A 85 3.72 -7.30 7.04
N MET A 86 3.76 -7.59 5.74
CA MET A 86 3.24 -8.82 5.16
C MET A 86 4.40 -9.56 4.50
N PRO A 87 4.84 -10.68 5.07
CA PRO A 87 5.95 -11.42 4.44
C PRO A 87 5.52 -12.01 3.11
N ALA A 88 6.49 -12.30 2.27
CA ALA A 88 6.24 -12.94 0.97
C ALA A 88 5.35 -14.16 1.15
N ASN A 89 4.40 -14.32 0.25
CA ASN A 89 3.46 -15.44 0.17
C ASN A 89 2.39 -15.49 1.27
N ALA A 90 2.31 -14.49 2.14
CA ALA A 90 1.22 -14.41 3.12
C ALA A 90 -0.07 -14.03 2.39
N PRO A 91 -1.15 -14.84 2.51
CA PRO A 91 -2.40 -14.49 1.85
C PRO A 91 -3.05 -13.30 2.53
N HIS A 92 -3.57 -12.38 1.73
CA HIS A 92 -4.19 -11.18 2.26
C HIS A 92 -5.32 -10.69 1.36
N ALA A 93 -6.34 -10.13 2.00
CA ALA A 93 -7.49 -9.51 1.36
C ALA A 93 -7.76 -8.20 2.07
N LEU A 94 -8.45 -7.28 1.38
CA LEU A 94 -8.66 -5.96 1.95
C LEU A 94 -10.02 -5.42 1.56
N LYS A 95 -10.66 -4.71 2.50
CA LYS A 95 -11.92 -4.03 2.25
C LYS A 95 -11.83 -2.60 2.76
N ALA A 96 -12.13 -1.64 1.90
CA ALA A 96 -12.22 -0.24 2.30
C ALA A 96 -13.61 0.03 2.85
N GLU A 97 -13.71 0.40 4.12
CA GLU A 97 -14.98 0.77 4.74
C GLU A 97 -15.32 2.22 4.45
N GLU A 98 -14.30 3.06 4.40
CA GLU A 98 -14.38 4.45 3.96
C GLU A 98 -13.37 4.61 2.83
N ASN A 99 -13.31 5.79 2.23
CA ASN A 99 -12.19 6.10 1.35
C ASN A 99 -10.90 5.85 2.12
N LEU A 100 -10.01 5.04 1.57
CA LEU A 100 -8.83 4.55 2.27
C LEU A 100 -7.60 4.77 1.42
N THR A 101 -6.58 5.40 2.00
CA THR A 101 -5.31 5.62 1.33
C THR A 101 -4.19 5.00 2.15
N PHE A 102 -3.34 4.23 1.47
CA PHE A 102 -2.15 3.69 2.11
C PHE A 102 -0.98 3.65 1.13
N LEU A 103 0.21 3.70 1.69
CA LEU A 103 1.44 3.51 0.93
C LEU A 103 1.81 2.03 1.00
N LEU A 104 1.90 1.41 -0.14
CA LEU A 104 2.35 0.02 -0.25
C LEU A 104 3.79 0.00 -0.70
N THR A 105 4.65 -0.67 0.05
CA THR A 105 6.04 -0.88 -0.34
C THR A 105 6.27 -2.36 -0.59
N LEU A 106 6.65 -2.69 -1.81
CA LEU A 106 7.07 -4.05 -2.15
C LEU A 106 8.58 -4.08 -2.17
N SER A 107 9.17 -5.10 -1.55
CA SER A 107 10.63 -5.24 -1.52
C SER A 107 11.00 -6.69 -1.79
N GLU A 108 12.21 -6.88 -2.32
CA GLU A 108 12.70 -8.22 -2.58
C GLU A 108 12.81 -8.99 -1.28
N LYS A 109 12.41 -10.26 -1.34
CA LYS A 109 12.62 -11.14 -0.22
C LYS A 109 14.09 -11.48 -0.13
N VAL A 110 14.70 -11.15 1.00
CA VAL A 110 16.10 -11.50 1.22
C VAL A 110 16.20 -13.00 1.41
N THR A 111 17.02 -13.65 0.59
CA THR A 111 17.28 -15.06 0.74
C THR A 111 18.45 -15.24 1.67
N ASP A 112 18.23 -15.97 2.74
CA ASP A 112 19.28 -16.30 3.68
C ASP A 112 20.10 -17.45 3.10
N LYS A 113 21.37 -17.21 2.91
CA LYS A 113 22.24 -18.16 2.25
C LYS A 113 23.00 -19.06 3.20
N ASN A 114 22.75 -18.97 4.44
CA ASN A 114 23.52 -19.77 5.44
C ASN A 114 23.08 -21.19 5.55
#